data_a5e89f0886700c8af5a3a5e182118a86
#
_entry.id   a5e89f0886700c8af5a3a5e182118a86
#
_cell.length_a   1.000
_cell.length_b   1.000
_cell.length_c   1.000
_cell.angle_alpha   90.00
_cell.angle_beta   90.00
_cell.angle_gamma   90.00
#
_symmetry.space_group_name_H-M   'P 1'
#
loop_
_entity.id
_entity.type
_entity.pdbx_description
1 polymer ?
#
loop_
_entity_poly.entity_id
_entity_poly.type
_entity_poly.pdbx_seq_one_letter_code
_entity_poly.pdbx_strand_id
1 'polypeptide(L)'
;MTSPATFLDTLNQEYLAVHKHKEKLFWDVYMGTSDDQQALADAEKSWNAFVSDAARIDAINHQLETLSSLEDSEENRATKHGLEGWLNMFSSHVPETAEADELKKSIIDYEAGFFKKRKDYLLHYTDENGEQVEAGLPVLSAVISTHESEAVRKSAHNALLGLEQWVLENGFIDMVKQRNAYARAMGFDNYFDYSSAKKDQMPAETLLSILNTFESATCDANQRGLDGLVAEHGADVLEPFNFGAKSSGDAVKALEQYLPFAKSVERWIASFSKLHIPFSDAELTLDLLEREGKYQNGFCHGPLPHSTMEVNGSQLKWPSQATPSLTSQAVAIAS
;
A
#
# COMPACT_ATOMS: atom_id res chain seq x y z
N MET A 1 40.37 5.12 0.89
CA MET A 1 39.09 4.84 1.55
C MET A 1 38.06 5.80 0.98
N THR A 2 36.87 5.31 0.65
CA THR A 2 35.78 6.14 0.15
C THR A 2 35.26 7.03 1.28
N SER A 3 34.96 8.30 1.01
CA SER A 3 34.38 9.19 2.03
C SER A 3 32.97 8.73 2.43
N PRO A 4 32.50 9.00 3.66
CA PRO A 4 31.17 8.63 4.08
C PRO A 4 30.06 9.20 3.18
N ALA A 5 30.21 10.42 2.68
CA ALA A 5 29.25 11.02 1.72
C ALA A 5 29.23 10.25 0.39
N THR A 6 30.40 9.95 -0.20
CA THR A 6 30.49 9.15 -1.44
C THR A 6 29.94 7.73 -1.24
N PHE A 7 30.16 7.13 -0.08
CA PHE A 7 29.58 5.82 0.24
C PHE A 7 28.05 5.88 0.30
N LEU A 8 27.49 6.88 0.97
CA LEU A 8 26.04 7.10 1.02
C LEU A 8 25.43 7.31 -0.36
N ASP A 9 26.08 8.12 -1.21
CA ASP A 9 25.62 8.34 -2.59
C ASP A 9 25.62 7.07 -3.41
N THR A 10 26.69 6.24 -3.28
CA THR A 10 26.77 4.95 -3.97
C THR A 10 25.66 4.01 -3.52
N LEU A 11 25.43 3.90 -2.21
CA LEU A 11 24.38 3.06 -1.62
C LEU A 11 23.00 3.49 -2.11
N ASN A 12 22.75 4.80 -2.17
CA ASN A 12 21.51 5.36 -2.70
C ASN A 12 21.28 5.01 -4.18
N GLN A 13 22.33 5.11 -5.00
CA GLN A 13 22.23 4.79 -6.43
C GLN A 13 21.97 3.30 -6.66
N GLU A 14 22.66 2.42 -5.93
CA GLU A 14 22.45 0.98 -6.00
C GLU A 14 21.01 0.60 -5.59
N TYR A 15 20.53 1.14 -4.47
CA TYR A 15 19.16 0.92 -4.04
C TYR A 15 18.15 1.42 -5.08
N LEU A 16 18.37 2.62 -5.60
CA LEU A 16 17.48 3.24 -6.58
C LEU A 16 17.34 2.38 -7.83
N ALA A 17 18.42 1.74 -8.29
CA ALA A 17 18.38 0.85 -9.44
C ALA A 17 17.50 -0.38 -9.19
N VAL A 18 17.68 -1.05 -8.04
CA VAL A 18 16.91 -2.24 -7.66
C VAL A 18 15.45 -1.87 -7.40
N HIS A 19 15.20 -0.77 -6.71
CA HIS A 19 13.86 -0.31 -6.38
C HIS A 19 13.08 0.08 -7.64
N LYS A 20 13.65 0.90 -8.53
CA LYS A 20 12.99 1.30 -9.79
C LYS A 20 12.62 0.10 -10.65
N HIS A 21 13.48 -0.91 -10.72
CA HIS A 21 13.21 -2.11 -11.49
C HIS A 21 12.00 -2.88 -10.93
N LYS A 22 11.97 -3.10 -9.62
CA LYS A 22 10.86 -3.75 -8.93
C LYS A 22 9.55 -2.96 -9.11
N GLU A 23 9.57 -1.65 -8.86
CA GLU A 23 8.37 -0.83 -8.94
C GLU A 23 7.81 -0.73 -10.37
N LYS A 24 8.69 -0.73 -11.39
CA LYS A 24 8.24 -0.77 -12.77
C LYS A 24 7.51 -2.07 -13.09
N LEU A 25 8.04 -3.22 -12.68
CA LEU A 25 7.40 -4.51 -12.90
C LEU A 25 6.10 -4.62 -12.11
N PHE A 26 6.07 -4.14 -10.87
CA PHE A 26 4.84 -4.04 -10.09
C PHE A 26 3.78 -3.24 -10.84
N TRP A 27 4.15 -2.04 -11.31
CA TRP A 27 3.26 -1.18 -12.10
C TRP A 27 2.72 -1.91 -13.33
N ASP A 28 3.61 -2.50 -14.13
CA ASP A 28 3.23 -3.17 -15.38
C ASP A 28 2.25 -4.33 -15.13
N VAL A 29 2.47 -5.11 -14.08
CA VAL A 29 1.60 -6.23 -13.70
C VAL A 29 0.26 -5.75 -13.15
N TYR A 30 0.26 -4.78 -12.24
CA TYR A 30 -0.95 -4.28 -11.60
C TYR A 30 -1.80 -3.42 -12.54
N MET A 31 -1.17 -2.75 -13.50
CA MET A 31 -1.89 -2.00 -14.53
C MET A 31 -2.33 -2.86 -15.73
N GLY A 32 -2.05 -4.17 -15.70
CA GLY A 32 -2.43 -5.09 -16.77
C GLY A 32 -1.73 -4.81 -18.11
N THR A 33 -0.55 -4.18 -18.07
CA THR A 33 0.31 -3.99 -19.26
C THR A 33 1.30 -5.14 -19.44
N SER A 34 1.45 -5.99 -18.41
CA SER A 34 2.20 -7.24 -18.43
C SER A 34 1.49 -8.27 -17.54
N ASP A 35 1.61 -9.54 -17.89
CA ASP A 35 1.17 -10.68 -17.09
C ASP A 35 2.34 -11.47 -16.47
N ASP A 36 3.57 -10.95 -16.56
CA ASP A 36 4.80 -11.60 -16.09
C ASP A 36 4.95 -11.46 -14.56
N GLN A 37 4.16 -12.26 -13.84
CA GLN A 37 4.22 -12.39 -12.38
C GLN A 37 5.58 -12.92 -11.90
N GLN A 38 6.24 -13.74 -12.74
CA GLN A 38 7.53 -14.31 -12.37
C GLN A 38 8.63 -13.24 -12.37
N ALA A 39 8.65 -12.36 -13.37
CA ALA A 39 9.61 -11.24 -13.39
C ALA A 39 9.43 -10.33 -12.18
N LEU A 40 8.17 -10.05 -11.77
CA LEU A 40 7.90 -9.29 -10.54
C LEU A 40 8.45 -10.00 -9.30
N ALA A 41 8.16 -11.29 -9.13
CA ALA A 41 8.66 -12.06 -7.99
C ALA A 41 10.21 -12.11 -7.94
N ASP A 42 10.87 -12.23 -9.09
CA ASP A 42 12.34 -12.23 -9.18
C ASP A 42 12.92 -10.84 -8.84
N ALA A 43 12.24 -9.75 -9.23
CA ALA A 43 12.64 -8.41 -8.85
C ALA A 43 12.41 -8.13 -7.34
N GLU A 44 11.35 -8.67 -6.75
CA GLU A 44 11.10 -8.60 -5.31
C GLU A 44 12.17 -9.38 -4.52
N LYS A 45 12.58 -10.55 -4.99
CA LYS A 45 13.69 -11.29 -4.41
C LYS A 45 15.02 -10.52 -4.50
N SER A 46 15.28 -9.89 -5.64
CA SER A 46 16.47 -9.06 -5.84
C SER A 46 16.48 -7.85 -4.89
N TRP A 47 15.35 -7.19 -4.74
CA TRP A 47 15.18 -6.10 -3.77
C TRP A 47 15.37 -6.62 -2.34
N ASN A 48 14.76 -7.75 -2.00
CA ASN A 48 14.90 -8.35 -0.67
C ASN A 48 16.36 -8.74 -0.39
N ALA A 49 17.08 -9.31 -1.36
CA ALA A 49 18.50 -9.64 -1.22
C ALA A 49 19.34 -8.38 -0.95
N PHE A 50 19.03 -7.26 -1.60
CA PHE A 50 19.70 -5.99 -1.36
C PHE A 50 19.49 -5.49 0.07
N VAL A 51 18.24 -5.43 0.54
CA VAL A 51 17.91 -4.87 1.88
C VAL A 51 18.22 -5.83 3.03
N SER A 52 18.48 -7.11 2.74
CA SER A 52 18.83 -8.16 3.71
C SER A 52 20.32 -8.47 3.74
N ASP A 53 21.17 -7.67 3.09
CA ASP A 53 22.61 -7.89 3.05
C ASP A 53 23.27 -7.41 4.35
N ALA A 54 23.61 -8.35 5.23
CA ALA A 54 24.24 -8.08 6.52
C ALA A 54 25.60 -7.37 6.39
N ALA A 55 26.36 -7.60 5.30
CA ALA A 55 27.65 -6.95 5.10
C ALA A 55 27.51 -5.43 4.94
N ARG A 56 26.35 -4.95 4.50
CA ARG A 56 26.07 -3.51 4.41
C ARG A 56 25.92 -2.86 5.78
N ILE A 57 25.40 -3.57 6.76
CA ILE A 57 25.33 -3.09 8.16
C ILE A 57 26.72 -2.79 8.69
N ASP A 58 27.68 -3.72 8.51
CA ASP A 58 29.05 -3.53 8.96
C ASP A 58 29.73 -2.35 8.24
N ALA A 59 29.51 -2.25 6.92
CA ALA A 59 30.04 -1.15 6.13
C ALA A 59 29.47 0.21 6.57
N ILE A 60 28.18 0.29 6.87
CA ILE A 60 27.52 1.53 7.36
C ILE A 60 28.07 1.90 8.74
N ASN A 61 28.18 0.94 9.66
CA ASN A 61 28.74 1.17 11.00
C ASN A 61 30.14 1.74 10.92
N HIS A 62 31.01 1.21 10.06
CA HIS A 62 32.34 1.72 9.82
C HIS A 62 32.34 3.17 9.31
N GLN A 63 31.40 3.54 8.43
CA GLN A 63 31.27 4.93 7.95
C GLN A 63 30.75 5.86 9.06
N LEU A 64 29.83 5.41 9.90
CA LEU A 64 29.35 6.16 11.07
C LEU A 64 30.45 6.40 12.10
N GLU A 65 31.31 5.41 12.35
CA GLU A 65 32.51 5.56 13.19
C GLU A 65 33.48 6.60 12.59
N THR A 66 33.70 6.55 11.28
CA THR A 66 34.54 7.52 10.57
C THR A 66 33.98 8.93 10.71
N LEU A 67 32.65 9.13 10.52
CA LEU A 67 31.98 10.42 10.70
C LEU A 67 32.13 10.99 12.11
N SER A 68 32.13 10.11 13.12
CA SER A 68 32.25 10.55 14.52
C SER A 68 33.60 11.21 14.83
N SER A 69 34.61 10.98 14.00
CA SER A 69 35.94 11.58 14.10
C SER A 69 36.12 12.84 13.25
N LEU A 70 35.14 13.20 12.44
CA LEU A 70 35.16 14.40 11.58
C LEU A 70 34.56 15.62 12.28
N GLU A 71 34.80 16.80 11.69
CA GLU A 71 34.22 18.05 12.15
C GLU A 71 32.68 18.01 12.06
N ASP A 72 32.02 18.62 13.05
CA ASP A 72 30.56 18.75 13.10
C ASP A 72 30.09 19.82 12.11
N SER A 73 30.03 19.46 10.83
CA SER A 73 29.47 20.28 9.74
C SER A 73 28.03 19.87 9.41
N GLU A 74 27.29 20.72 8.72
CA GLU A 74 25.93 20.44 8.25
C GLU A 74 25.93 19.23 7.28
N GLU A 75 26.92 19.13 6.39
CA GLU A 75 27.10 18.02 5.47
C GLU A 75 27.33 16.69 6.20
N ASN A 76 28.19 16.68 7.23
CA ASN A 76 28.48 15.48 8.02
C ASN A 76 27.25 15.04 8.84
N ARG A 77 26.47 15.99 9.38
CA ARG A 77 25.20 15.68 10.05
C ARG A 77 24.17 15.08 9.09
N ALA A 78 24.02 15.64 7.89
CA ALA A 78 23.13 15.11 6.86
C ALA A 78 23.55 13.70 6.42
N THR A 79 24.85 13.47 6.19
CA THR A 79 25.41 12.17 5.86
C THR A 79 25.18 11.15 6.96
N LYS A 80 25.39 11.52 8.21
CA LYS A 80 25.14 10.69 9.39
C LYS A 80 23.68 10.28 9.46
N HIS A 81 22.75 11.22 9.32
CA HIS A 81 21.32 10.93 9.33
C HIS A 81 20.90 9.98 8.20
N GLY A 82 21.43 10.15 6.99
CA GLY A 82 21.21 9.24 5.88
C GLY A 82 21.71 7.83 6.15
N LEU A 83 22.91 7.68 6.71
CA LEU A 83 23.47 6.37 7.07
C LEU A 83 22.74 5.71 8.23
N GLU A 84 22.28 6.46 9.23
CA GLU A 84 21.42 5.96 10.33
C GLU A 84 20.07 5.46 9.79
N GLY A 85 19.49 6.15 8.82
CA GLY A 85 18.29 5.71 8.12
C GLY A 85 18.50 4.38 7.39
N TRP A 86 19.62 4.23 6.68
CA TRP A 86 19.99 2.98 6.04
C TRP A 86 20.26 1.85 7.04
N LEU A 87 20.97 2.14 8.13
CA LEU A 87 21.23 1.17 9.19
C LEU A 87 19.90 0.61 9.75
N ASN A 88 18.95 1.49 10.01
CA ASN A 88 17.62 1.09 10.48
C ASN A 88 16.90 0.22 9.45
N MET A 89 16.93 0.59 8.17
CA MET A 89 16.32 -0.18 7.09
C MET A 89 16.93 -1.58 6.99
N PHE A 90 18.26 -1.71 6.90
CA PHE A 90 18.93 -3.02 6.82
C PHE A 90 18.67 -3.85 8.07
N SER A 91 18.79 -3.26 9.26
CA SER A 91 18.54 -3.94 10.53
C SER A 91 17.12 -4.47 10.68
N SER A 92 16.16 -3.87 10.00
CA SER A 92 14.77 -4.34 9.98
C SER A 92 14.51 -5.47 8.99
N HIS A 93 15.39 -5.66 7.98
CA HIS A 93 15.19 -6.61 6.89
C HIS A 93 16.14 -7.80 6.93
N VAL A 94 17.32 -7.66 7.55
CA VAL A 94 18.29 -8.75 7.64
C VAL A 94 17.69 -9.90 8.44
N PRO A 95 17.61 -11.11 7.85
CA PRO A 95 17.14 -12.29 8.56
C PRO A 95 18.12 -12.66 9.68
N GLU A 96 17.59 -13.02 10.84
CA GLU A 96 18.44 -13.46 11.98
C GLU A 96 19.00 -14.86 11.77
N THR A 97 18.39 -15.64 10.86
CA THR A 97 18.77 -17.03 10.58
C THR A 97 18.65 -17.37 9.08
N ALA A 98 19.40 -18.38 8.63
CA ALA A 98 19.25 -18.92 7.27
C ALA A 98 17.83 -19.48 7.02
N GLU A 99 17.17 -20.03 8.04
CA GLU A 99 15.78 -20.48 7.96
C GLU A 99 14.85 -19.33 7.65
N ALA A 100 15.01 -18.17 8.30
CA ALA A 100 14.21 -16.98 8.04
C ALA A 100 14.39 -16.49 6.60
N ASP A 101 15.60 -16.50 6.05
CA ASP A 101 15.89 -16.10 4.67
C ASP A 101 15.16 -17.02 3.65
N GLU A 102 15.24 -18.34 3.85
CA GLU A 102 14.54 -19.31 2.98
C GLU A 102 13.02 -19.19 3.08
N LEU A 103 12.46 -18.99 4.29
CA LEU A 103 11.03 -18.75 4.48
C LEU A 103 10.58 -17.46 3.79
N LYS A 104 11.39 -16.40 3.84
CA LYS A 104 11.07 -15.13 3.16
C LYS A 104 10.97 -15.31 1.65
N LYS A 105 11.91 -16.02 1.03
CA LYS A 105 11.89 -16.34 -0.40
C LYS A 105 10.66 -17.17 -0.77
N SER A 106 10.34 -18.18 0.03
CA SER A 106 9.16 -19.03 -0.16
C SER A 106 7.85 -18.23 -0.09
N ILE A 107 7.76 -17.26 0.82
CA ILE A 107 6.58 -16.39 0.96
C ILE A 107 6.40 -15.54 -0.31
N ILE A 108 7.47 -14.96 -0.87
CA ILE A 108 7.40 -14.16 -2.11
C ILE A 108 6.83 -14.99 -3.26
N ASP A 109 7.35 -16.23 -3.46
CA ASP A 109 6.85 -17.12 -4.51
C ASP A 109 5.39 -17.53 -4.28
N TYR A 110 5.03 -17.79 -3.03
CA TYR A 110 3.67 -18.17 -2.65
C TYR A 110 2.67 -17.03 -2.91
N GLU A 111 3.03 -15.82 -2.51
CA GLU A 111 2.20 -14.62 -2.70
C GLU A 111 1.99 -14.31 -4.18
N ALA A 112 3.05 -14.42 -5.00
CA ALA A 112 2.95 -14.25 -6.46
C ALA A 112 1.99 -15.28 -7.09
N GLY A 113 2.11 -16.56 -6.68
CA GLY A 113 1.21 -17.63 -7.14
C GLY A 113 -0.24 -17.43 -6.68
N PHE A 114 -0.45 -16.98 -5.45
CA PHE A 114 -1.77 -16.67 -4.91
C PHE A 114 -2.41 -15.49 -5.65
N PHE A 115 -1.65 -14.41 -5.89
CA PHE A 115 -2.12 -13.25 -6.63
C PHE A 115 -2.58 -13.62 -8.05
N LYS A 116 -1.79 -14.44 -8.76
CA LYS A 116 -2.17 -14.94 -10.09
C LYS A 116 -3.50 -15.68 -10.06
N LYS A 117 -3.66 -16.63 -9.14
CA LYS A 117 -4.93 -17.37 -8.98
C LYS A 117 -6.10 -16.43 -8.68
N ARG A 118 -5.89 -15.43 -7.84
CA ARG A 118 -6.92 -14.45 -7.46
C ARG A 118 -7.36 -13.62 -8.67
N LYS A 119 -6.44 -13.25 -9.54
CA LYS A 119 -6.72 -12.49 -10.76
C LYS A 119 -7.66 -13.23 -11.70
N ASP A 120 -7.54 -14.57 -11.77
CA ASP A 120 -8.35 -15.42 -12.63
C ASP A 120 -9.75 -15.71 -12.05
N TYR A 121 -10.04 -15.30 -10.81
CA TYR A 121 -11.34 -15.51 -10.17
C TYR A 121 -12.31 -14.36 -10.48
N LEU A 122 -13.30 -14.64 -11.33
CA LEU A 122 -14.31 -13.67 -11.75
C LEU A 122 -15.48 -13.62 -10.78
N LEU A 123 -15.97 -12.41 -10.50
CA LEU A 123 -17.10 -12.18 -9.62
C LEU A 123 -18.34 -11.86 -10.45
N HIS A 124 -19.49 -12.41 -10.02
CA HIS A 124 -20.76 -12.19 -10.69
C HIS A 124 -21.84 -11.87 -9.68
N TYR A 125 -22.73 -10.99 -10.05
CA TYR A 125 -23.97 -10.73 -9.31
C TYR A 125 -25.17 -10.88 -10.24
N THR A 126 -26.37 -11.07 -9.68
CA THR A 126 -27.61 -11.11 -10.43
C THR A 126 -28.24 -9.73 -10.48
N ASP A 127 -28.50 -9.20 -11.65
CA ASP A 127 -29.15 -7.92 -11.87
C ASP A 127 -30.68 -7.96 -11.65
N GLU A 128 -31.36 -6.86 -11.92
CA GLU A 128 -32.81 -6.72 -11.78
C GLU A 128 -33.61 -7.55 -12.77
N ASN A 129 -33.01 -7.98 -13.88
CA ASN A 129 -33.63 -8.84 -14.91
C ASN A 129 -33.41 -10.32 -14.61
N GLY A 130 -32.62 -10.66 -13.58
CA GLY A 130 -32.23 -12.02 -13.24
C GLY A 130 -31.02 -12.53 -14.04
N GLU A 131 -30.30 -11.64 -14.72
CA GLU A 131 -29.11 -11.99 -15.51
C GLU A 131 -27.85 -11.94 -14.64
N GLN A 132 -26.89 -12.84 -14.97
CA GLN A 132 -25.59 -12.86 -14.31
C GLN A 132 -24.68 -11.82 -14.96
N VAL A 133 -24.22 -10.85 -14.16
CA VAL A 133 -23.35 -9.77 -14.60
C VAL A 133 -21.98 -9.94 -13.95
N GLU A 134 -20.94 -10.03 -14.78
CA GLU A 134 -19.56 -9.99 -14.28
C GLU A 134 -19.22 -8.57 -13.81
N ALA A 135 -18.60 -8.47 -12.61
CA ALA A 135 -18.27 -7.18 -12.01
C ALA A 135 -17.02 -7.26 -11.16
N GLY A 136 -16.18 -6.24 -11.24
CA GLY A 136 -15.06 -6.03 -10.33
C GLY A 136 -15.51 -5.53 -8.94
N LEU A 137 -14.58 -5.54 -7.99
CA LEU A 137 -14.83 -5.09 -6.61
C LEU A 137 -15.41 -3.66 -6.52
N PRO A 138 -14.91 -2.65 -7.28
CA PRO A 138 -15.48 -1.30 -7.24
C PRO A 138 -16.94 -1.27 -7.69
N VAL A 139 -17.27 -2.00 -8.76
CA VAL A 139 -18.64 -2.09 -9.29
C VAL A 139 -19.57 -2.75 -8.27
N LEU A 140 -19.16 -3.89 -7.66
CA LEU A 140 -19.93 -4.54 -6.61
C LEU A 140 -20.16 -3.59 -5.41
N SER A 141 -19.13 -2.87 -4.98
CA SER A 141 -19.24 -1.89 -3.89
C SER A 141 -20.20 -0.75 -4.24
N ALA A 142 -20.17 -0.25 -5.47
CA ALA A 142 -21.09 0.77 -5.95
C ALA A 142 -22.53 0.24 -5.98
N VAL A 143 -22.76 -0.96 -6.52
CA VAL A 143 -24.07 -1.61 -6.53
C VAL A 143 -24.62 -1.77 -5.11
N ILE A 144 -23.82 -2.27 -4.17
CA ILE A 144 -24.23 -2.44 -2.77
C ILE A 144 -24.61 -1.09 -2.14
N SER A 145 -23.86 -0.04 -2.45
CA SER A 145 -24.05 1.27 -1.81
C SER A 145 -25.13 2.14 -2.44
N THR A 146 -25.51 1.92 -3.73
CA THR A 146 -26.35 2.88 -4.45
C THR A 146 -27.53 2.25 -5.20
N HIS A 147 -27.56 0.94 -5.45
CA HIS A 147 -28.63 0.31 -6.23
C HIS A 147 -29.96 0.32 -5.44
N GLU A 148 -31.08 0.58 -6.15
CA GLU A 148 -32.40 0.71 -5.49
C GLU A 148 -32.96 -0.63 -5.01
N SER A 149 -32.79 -1.68 -5.84
CA SER A 149 -33.28 -3.02 -5.51
C SER A 149 -32.42 -3.69 -4.44
N GLU A 150 -33.05 -4.04 -3.32
CA GLU A 150 -32.40 -4.81 -2.24
C GLU A 150 -31.90 -6.18 -2.71
N ALA A 151 -32.68 -6.84 -3.59
CA ALA A 151 -32.30 -8.15 -4.11
C ALA A 151 -31.00 -8.08 -4.91
N VAL A 152 -30.80 -7.01 -5.69
CA VAL A 152 -29.56 -6.79 -6.46
C VAL A 152 -28.40 -6.46 -5.51
N ARG A 153 -28.59 -5.57 -4.51
CA ARG A 153 -27.57 -5.27 -3.50
C ARG A 153 -27.13 -6.53 -2.75
N LYS A 154 -28.09 -7.36 -2.35
CA LYS A 154 -27.83 -8.63 -1.67
C LYS A 154 -27.08 -9.60 -2.56
N SER A 155 -27.40 -9.69 -3.86
CA SER A 155 -26.68 -10.51 -4.82
C SER A 155 -25.22 -10.05 -4.97
N ALA A 156 -24.98 -8.75 -5.10
CA ALA A 156 -23.64 -8.18 -5.16
C ALA A 156 -22.82 -8.45 -3.86
N HIS A 157 -23.47 -8.33 -2.69
CA HIS A 157 -22.86 -8.69 -1.42
C HIS A 157 -22.49 -10.17 -1.33
N ASN A 158 -23.37 -11.07 -1.80
CA ASN A 158 -23.08 -12.49 -1.84
C ASN A 158 -21.90 -12.84 -2.77
N ALA A 159 -21.69 -12.08 -3.84
CA ALA A 159 -20.49 -12.20 -4.67
C ALA A 159 -19.20 -11.90 -3.88
N LEU A 160 -19.23 -10.89 -3.01
CA LEU A 160 -18.10 -10.60 -2.10
C LEU A 160 -17.87 -11.71 -1.08
N LEU A 161 -18.94 -12.25 -0.48
CA LEU A 161 -18.84 -13.41 0.42
C LEU A 161 -18.27 -14.64 -0.30
N GLY A 162 -18.66 -14.85 -1.57
CA GLY A 162 -18.09 -15.89 -2.40
C GLY A 162 -16.59 -15.73 -2.62
N LEU A 163 -16.11 -14.48 -2.76
CA LEU A 163 -14.69 -14.19 -2.82
C LEU A 163 -13.97 -14.52 -1.51
N GLU A 164 -14.54 -14.15 -0.37
CA GLU A 164 -13.96 -14.47 0.93
C GLU A 164 -13.79 -15.97 1.12
N GLN A 165 -14.82 -16.75 0.77
CA GLN A 165 -14.78 -18.20 0.80
C GLN A 165 -13.70 -18.76 -0.14
N TRP A 166 -13.63 -18.24 -1.36
CA TRP A 166 -12.61 -18.64 -2.33
C TRP A 166 -11.19 -18.37 -1.80
N VAL A 167 -10.94 -17.21 -1.20
CA VAL A 167 -9.65 -16.81 -0.61
C VAL A 167 -9.23 -17.83 0.47
N LEU A 168 -10.15 -18.20 1.37
CA LEU A 168 -9.89 -19.19 2.43
C LEU A 168 -9.56 -20.59 1.85
N GLU A 169 -10.27 -21.01 0.80
CA GLU A 169 -10.11 -22.32 0.20
C GLU A 169 -8.89 -22.43 -0.74
N ASN A 170 -8.37 -21.31 -1.23
CA ASN A 170 -7.30 -21.29 -2.24
C ASN A 170 -5.91 -20.92 -1.71
N GLY A 171 -5.70 -21.04 -0.40
CA GLY A 171 -4.37 -21.04 0.18
C GLY A 171 -4.04 -19.87 1.11
N PHE A 172 -4.99 -18.99 1.40
CA PHE A 172 -4.76 -17.87 2.34
C PHE A 172 -4.29 -18.34 3.73
N ILE A 173 -4.89 -19.40 4.26
CA ILE A 173 -4.50 -19.97 5.56
C ILE A 173 -3.05 -20.46 5.53
N ASP A 174 -2.62 -21.08 4.43
CA ASP A 174 -1.23 -21.57 4.33
C ASP A 174 -0.24 -20.41 4.18
N MET A 175 -0.62 -19.32 3.51
CA MET A 175 0.16 -18.07 3.47
C MET A 175 0.33 -17.51 4.88
N VAL A 176 -0.74 -17.44 5.68
CA VAL A 176 -0.69 -16.97 7.08
C VAL A 176 0.23 -17.85 7.92
N LYS A 177 0.17 -19.19 7.75
CA LYS A 177 1.07 -20.12 8.45
C LYS A 177 2.54 -19.89 8.09
N GLN A 178 2.84 -19.68 6.81
CA GLN A 178 4.20 -19.39 6.35
C GLN A 178 4.72 -18.06 6.93
N ARG A 179 3.91 -17.00 6.90
CA ARG A 179 4.24 -15.70 7.50
C ARG A 179 4.49 -15.84 9.01
N ASN A 180 3.68 -16.61 9.73
CA ASN A 180 3.89 -16.86 11.15
C ASN A 180 5.14 -17.72 11.41
N ALA A 181 5.49 -18.67 10.55
CA ALA A 181 6.72 -19.42 10.66
C ALA A 181 7.93 -18.50 10.48
N TYR A 182 7.90 -17.62 9.50
CA TYR A 182 8.93 -16.60 9.29
C TYR A 182 9.09 -15.68 10.52
N ALA A 183 7.99 -15.18 11.07
CA ALA A 183 8.03 -14.32 12.25
C ALA A 183 8.66 -15.02 13.46
N ARG A 184 8.34 -16.31 13.68
CA ARG A 184 8.99 -17.10 14.73
C ARG A 184 10.49 -17.32 14.50
N ALA A 185 10.91 -17.53 13.24
CA ALA A 185 12.31 -17.59 12.89
C ALA A 185 13.07 -16.26 13.09
N MET A 186 12.30 -15.14 13.12
CA MET A 186 12.77 -13.79 13.47
C MET A 186 12.61 -13.44 14.95
N GLY A 187 12.29 -14.39 15.84
CA GLY A 187 12.19 -14.20 17.28
C GLY A 187 10.87 -13.58 17.78
N PHE A 188 9.80 -13.56 16.95
CA PHE A 188 8.47 -13.05 17.32
C PHE A 188 7.44 -14.17 17.43
N ASP A 189 6.39 -13.98 18.21
CA ASP A 189 5.34 -14.98 18.40
C ASP A 189 4.52 -15.22 17.12
N ASN A 190 4.26 -14.15 16.37
CA ASN A 190 3.47 -14.18 15.15
C ASN A 190 3.86 -13.04 14.20
N TYR A 191 3.31 -13.09 12.97
CA TYR A 191 3.65 -12.12 11.93
C TYR A 191 3.12 -10.70 12.20
N PHE A 192 2.04 -10.56 12.97
CA PHE A 192 1.52 -9.25 13.34
C PHE A 192 2.50 -8.52 14.27
N ASP A 193 2.98 -9.20 15.33
CA ASP A 193 3.96 -8.64 16.26
C ASP A 193 5.27 -8.28 15.53
N TYR A 194 5.75 -9.17 14.64
CA TYR A 194 6.90 -8.90 13.79
C TYR A 194 6.69 -7.66 12.92
N SER A 195 5.58 -7.59 12.20
CA SER A 195 5.31 -6.51 11.25
C SER A 195 5.18 -5.17 11.95
N SER A 196 4.39 -5.11 13.02
CA SER A 196 4.23 -3.90 13.84
C SER A 196 5.57 -3.40 14.39
N ALA A 197 6.37 -4.30 14.96
CA ALA A 197 7.63 -3.90 15.59
C ALA A 197 8.70 -3.50 14.56
N LYS A 198 8.85 -4.26 13.46
CA LYS A 198 9.96 -4.08 12.51
C LYS A 198 9.63 -3.11 11.37
N LYS A 199 8.39 -3.11 10.85
CA LYS A 199 7.98 -2.26 9.73
C LYS A 199 7.40 -0.94 10.18
N ASP A 200 6.51 -0.98 11.18
CA ASP A 200 5.81 0.20 11.66
C ASP A 200 6.53 0.86 12.86
N GLN A 201 7.61 0.23 13.36
CA GLN A 201 8.37 0.67 14.54
C GLN A 201 7.48 0.92 15.76
N MET A 202 6.39 0.19 15.86
CA MET A 202 5.40 0.27 16.91
C MET A 202 5.12 -1.13 17.48
N PRO A 203 5.27 -1.38 18.78
CA PRO A 203 4.85 -2.64 19.39
C PRO A 203 3.35 -2.87 19.17
N ALA A 204 2.96 -4.12 18.89
CA ALA A 204 1.55 -4.49 18.66
C ALA A 204 0.64 -4.10 19.83
N GLU A 205 1.11 -4.22 21.07
CA GLU A 205 0.39 -3.79 22.28
C GLU A 205 0.07 -2.28 22.25
N THR A 206 1.02 -1.46 21.81
CA THR A 206 0.80 -0.01 21.67
C THR A 206 -0.27 0.29 20.64
N LEU A 207 -0.21 -0.37 19.47
CA LEU A 207 -1.21 -0.22 18.42
C LEU A 207 -2.61 -0.63 18.94
N LEU A 208 -2.73 -1.79 19.59
CA LEU A 208 -3.99 -2.26 20.15
C LEU A 208 -4.52 -1.32 21.24
N SER A 209 -3.64 -0.75 22.08
CA SER A 209 -4.02 0.25 23.08
C SER A 209 -4.62 1.53 22.46
N ILE A 210 -4.02 2.00 21.35
CA ILE A 210 -4.55 3.14 20.59
C ILE A 210 -5.93 2.81 20.02
N LEU A 211 -6.10 1.64 19.39
CA LEU A 211 -7.37 1.21 18.81
C LEU A 211 -8.46 1.05 19.88
N ASN A 212 -8.14 0.44 21.03
CA ASN A 212 -9.07 0.29 22.14
C ASN A 212 -9.49 1.65 22.73
N THR A 213 -8.55 2.60 22.80
CA THR A 213 -8.86 3.96 23.25
C THR A 213 -9.80 4.65 22.27
N PHE A 214 -9.54 4.52 20.97
CA PHE A 214 -10.39 5.05 19.91
C PHE A 214 -11.80 4.43 19.96
N GLU A 215 -11.90 3.11 20.05
CA GLU A 215 -13.18 2.41 20.18
C GLU A 215 -13.95 2.91 21.40
N SER A 216 -13.32 2.95 22.56
CA SER A 216 -13.95 3.42 23.80
C SER A 216 -14.45 4.86 23.73
N ALA A 217 -13.73 5.73 22.98
CA ALA A 217 -14.12 7.11 22.80
C ALA A 217 -15.26 7.31 21.78
N THR A 218 -15.46 6.37 20.87
CA THR A 218 -16.40 6.52 19.74
C THR A 218 -17.61 5.59 19.79
N CYS A 219 -17.57 4.51 20.60
CA CYS A 219 -18.59 3.47 20.57
C CYS A 219 -19.99 4.01 20.90
N ASP A 220 -20.14 4.88 21.89
CA ASP A 220 -21.44 5.49 22.25
C ASP A 220 -21.99 6.40 21.14
N ALA A 221 -21.11 7.13 20.44
CA ALA A 221 -21.52 7.97 19.33
C ALA A 221 -21.96 7.12 18.13
N ASN A 222 -21.22 6.04 17.85
CA ASN A 222 -21.56 5.06 16.83
C ASN A 222 -22.90 4.40 17.14
N GLN A 223 -23.14 3.95 18.37
CA GLN A 223 -24.39 3.31 18.76
C GLN A 223 -25.59 4.26 18.58
N ARG A 224 -25.47 5.53 19.00
CA ARG A 224 -26.53 6.53 18.76
C ARG A 224 -26.80 6.73 17.26
N GLY A 225 -25.75 6.70 16.42
CA GLY A 225 -25.89 6.76 14.97
C GLY A 225 -26.67 5.57 14.40
N LEU A 226 -26.33 4.36 14.84
CA LEU A 226 -27.03 3.12 14.43
C LEU A 226 -28.48 3.12 14.89
N ASP A 227 -28.75 3.50 16.16
CA ASP A 227 -30.11 3.60 16.69
C ASP A 227 -30.97 4.61 15.90
N GLY A 228 -30.36 5.73 15.49
CA GLY A 228 -31.00 6.71 14.63
C GLY A 228 -31.37 6.14 13.24
N LEU A 229 -30.44 5.42 12.62
CA LEU A 229 -30.70 4.75 11.33
C LEU A 229 -31.79 3.69 11.44
N VAL A 230 -31.79 2.90 12.52
CA VAL A 230 -32.84 1.90 12.77
C VAL A 230 -34.19 2.58 12.98
N ALA A 231 -34.24 3.68 13.71
CA ALA A 231 -35.47 4.44 13.94
C ALA A 231 -36.05 5.02 12.65
N GLU A 232 -35.21 5.45 11.71
CA GLU A 232 -35.60 6.05 10.43
C GLU A 232 -35.97 5.01 9.36
N HIS A 233 -35.17 3.94 9.25
CA HIS A 233 -35.24 2.98 8.14
C HIS A 233 -35.70 1.57 8.54
N GLY A 234 -35.85 1.27 9.83
CA GLY A 234 -36.13 -0.07 10.33
C GLY A 234 -34.86 -0.91 10.56
N ALA A 235 -35.00 -2.05 11.22
CA ALA A 235 -33.86 -2.91 11.62
C ALA A 235 -33.06 -3.46 10.43
N ASP A 236 -33.70 -3.63 9.29
CA ASP A 236 -33.07 -4.16 8.05
C ASP A 236 -31.96 -3.24 7.50
N VAL A 237 -31.90 -1.98 7.98
CA VAL A 237 -30.80 -1.06 7.64
C VAL A 237 -29.45 -1.59 8.07
N LEU A 238 -29.40 -2.42 9.11
CA LEU A 238 -28.15 -2.99 9.64
C LEU A 238 -27.64 -4.18 8.82
N GLU A 239 -28.43 -4.68 7.87
CA GLU A 239 -27.94 -5.68 6.94
C GLU A 239 -26.80 -5.11 6.09
N PRO A 240 -25.67 -5.85 5.91
CA PRO A 240 -24.49 -5.33 5.22
C PRO A 240 -24.77 -4.79 3.82
N PHE A 241 -25.72 -5.43 3.10
CA PHE A 241 -26.15 -5.00 1.75
C PHE A 241 -27.13 -3.82 1.77
N ASN A 242 -27.61 -3.39 2.92
CA ASN A 242 -28.53 -2.25 3.06
C ASN A 242 -27.85 -1.03 3.70
N PHE A 243 -26.87 -1.26 4.57
CA PHE A 243 -26.28 -0.22 5.41
C PHE A 243 -25.77 0.97 4.57
N GLY A 244 -24.91 0.73 3.57
CA GLY A 244 -24.36 1.78 2.72
C GLY A 244 -25.45 2.54 1.94
N ALA A 245 -26.38 1.81 1.33
CA ALA A 245 -27.45 2.38 0.53
C ALA A 245 -28.40 3.25 1.36
N LYS A 246 -28.70 2.87 2.59
CA LYS A 246 -29.66 3.59 3.47
C LYS A 246 -28.99 4.70 4.27
N SER A 247 -27.73 4.53 4.67
CA SER A 247 -27.02 5.53 5.49
C SER A 247 -26.46 6.70 4.68
N SER A 248 -26.05 6.49 3.44
CA SER A 248 -25.33 7.50 2.64
C SER A 248 -25.66 7.49 1.14
N GLY A 249 -26.37 6.48 0.64
CA GLY A 249 -26.59 6.30 -0.80
C GLY A 249 -27.28 7.50 -1.46
N ASP A 250 -28.29 8.07 -0.83
CA ASP A 250 -28.99 9.25 -1.36
C ASP A 250 -28.10 10.51 -1.34
N ALA A 251 -27.26 10.67 -0.31
CA ALA A 251 -26.31 11.78 -0.26
C ALA A 251 -25.22 11.62 -1.34
N VAL A 252 -24.74 10.41 -1.59
CA VAL A 252 -23.77 10.13 -2.66
C VAL A 252 -24.39 10.48 -4.02
N LYS A 253 -25.59 9.97 -4.32
CA LYS A 253 -26.31 10.29 -5.57
C LYS A 253 -26.55 11.80 -5.74
N ALA A 254 -26.92 12.51 -4.68
CA ALA A 254 -27.12 13.96 -4.71
C ALA A 254 -25.82 14.73 -4.99
N LEU A 255 -24.67 14.20 -4.55
CA LEU A 255 -23.35 14.82 -4.75
C LEU A 255 -22.76 14.55 -6.14
N GLU A 256 -23.14 13.48 -6.83
CA GLU A 256 -22.60 13.12 -8.16
C GLU A 256 -22.69 14.28 -9.17
N GLN A 257 -23.79 15.01 -9.19
CA GLN A 257 -23.95 16.18 -10.06
C GLN A 257 -22.90 17.27 -9.82
N TYR A 258 -22.38 17.37 -8.61
CA TYR A 258 -21.32 18.33 -8.22
C TYR A 258 -19.92 17.79 -8.42
N LEU A 259 -19.76 16.49 -8.56
CA LEU A 259 -18.45 15.80 -8.66
C LEU A 259 -18.35 14.98 -9.95
N PRO A 260 -18.68 15.54 -11.16
CA PRO A 260 -18.56 14.79 -12.39
C PRO A 260 -17.08 14.40 -12.64
N PHE A 261 -16.84 13.14 -12.95
CA PHE A 261 -15.50 12.59 -13.19
C PHE A 261 -14.74 13.40 -14.25
N ALA A 262 -15.41 13.84 -15.31
CA ALA A 262 -14.81 14.65 -16.37
C ALA A 262 -14.12 15.94 -15.88
N LYS A 263 -14.50 16.45 -14.69
CA LYS A 263 -13.89 17.64 -14.07
C LYS A 263 -12.89 17.32 -12.96
N SER A 264 -12.63 16.05 -12.69
CA SER A 264 -11.77 15.66 -11.58
C SER A 264 -10.35 16.19 -11.73
N VAL A 265 -9.75 16.07 -12.91
CA VAL A 265 -8.37 16.53 -13.17
C VAL A 265 -8.26 18.05 -13.07
N GLU A 266 -9.23 18.80 -13.67
CA GLU A 266 -9.27 20.25 -13.57
C GLU A 266 -9.34 20.74 -12.13
N ARG A 267 -10.22 20.12 -11.33
CA ARG A 267 -10.39 20.45 -9.91
C ARG A 267 -9.18 20.07 -9.08
N TRP A 268 -8.58 18.92 -9.37
CA TRP A 268 -7.36 18.47 -8.73
C TRP A 268 -6.23 19.49 -8.94
N ILE A 269 -5.97 19.88 -10.20
CA ILE A 269 -4.96 20.91 -10.54
C ILE A 269 -5.27 22.22 -9.83
N ALA A 270 -6.52 22.69 -9.88
CA ALA A 270 -6.91 23.94 -9.23
C ALA A 270 -6.71 23.91 -7.70
N SER A 271 -7.00 22.78 -7.06
CA SER A 271 -6.82 22.61 -5.62
C SER A 271 -5.35 22.65 -5.23
N PHE A 272 -4.51 21.89 -5.93
CA PHE A 272 -3.07 21.87 -5.65
C PHE A 272 -2.40 23.20 -5.96
N SER A 273 -2.85 23.92 -7.02
CA SER A 273 -2.38 25.27 -7.29
C SER A 273 -2.69 26.25 -6.16
N LYS A 274 -3.88 26.15 -5.55
CA LYS A 274 -4.26 26.95 -4.37
C LYS A 274 -3.42 26.63 -3.14
N LEU A 275 -2.96 25.39 -3.01
CA LEU A 275 -2.05 24.96 -1.96
C LEU A 275 -0.58 25.33 -2.25
N HIS A 276 -0.30 26.04 -3.34
CA HIS A 276 1.05 26.38 -3.81
C HIS A 276 1.95 25.14 -4.00
N ILE A 277 1.37 24.03 -4.47
CA ILE A 277 2.10 22.82 -4.84
C ILE A 277 2.21 22.80 -6.36
N PRO A 278 3.32 23.31 -6.94
CA PRO A 278 3.52 23.26 -8.39
C PRO A 278 4.02 21.88 -8.81
N PHE A 279 3.56 21.40 -9.96
CA PHE A 279 4.06 20.20 -10.61
C PHE A 279 4.97 20.57 -11.80
N SER A 280 5.74 21.66 -11.68
CA SER A 280 6.45 22.30 -12.79
C SER A 280 7.48 21.41 -13.47
N ASP A 281 8.03 20.42 -12.77
CA ASP A 281 9.08 19.53 -13.29
C ASP A 281 8.61 18.06 -13.35
N ALA A 282 7.28 17.84 -13.30
CA ALA A 282 6.70 16.51 -13.25
C ALA A 282 5.89 16.21 -14.52
N GLU A 283 6.11 15.03 -15.09
CA GLU A 283 5.24 14.48 -16.11
C GLU A 283 4.09 13.72 -15.45
N LEU A 284 2.85 14.10 -15.79
CA LEU A 284 1.64 13.43 -15.33
C LEU A 284 1.04 12.61 -16.47
N THR A 285 1.07 11.29 -16.33
CA THR A 285 0.39 10.38 -17.24
C THR A 285 -0.89 9.87 -16.59
N LEU A 286 -2.03 10.01 -17.27
CA LEU A 286 -3.33 9.51 -16.82
C LEU A 286 -3.70 8.26 -17.62
N ASP A 287 -3.80 7.12 -16.95
CA ASP A 287 -4.28 5.87 -17.51
C ASP A 287 -5.68 5.56 -16.97
N LEU A 288 -6.69 6.07 -17.67
CA LEU A 288 -8.10 6.03 -17.27
C LEU A 288 -8.89 4.90 -17.93
N LEU A 289 -8.29 4.16 -18.87
CA LEU A 289 -8.99 3.10 -19.59
C LEU A 289 -8.96 1.80 -18.80
N GLU A 290 -10.10 1.13 -18.78
CA GLU A 290 -10.18 -0.24 -18.31
C GLU A 290 -9.51 -1.18 -19.31
N ARG A 291 -8.88 -2.23 -18.78
CA ARG A 291 -8.38 -3.35 -19.58
C ARG A 291 -8.33 -4.61 -18.74
N GLU A 292 -8.35 -5.74 -19.42
CA GLU A 292 -8.18 -7.04 -18.79
C GLU A 292 -6.89 -7.08 -17.97
N GLY A 293 -6.99 -7.60 -16.75
CA GLY A 293 -5.85 -7.72 -15.85
C GLY A 293 -5.44 -6.46 -15.11
N LYS A 294 -6.05 -5.29 -15.36
CA LYS A 294 -5.82 -4.11 -14.55
C LYS A 294 -6.35 -4.31 -13.13
N TYR A 295 -5.56 -3.94 -12.13
CA TYR A 295 -5.95 -4.10 -10.73
C TYR A 295 -7.17 -3.25 -10.39
N GLN A 296 -8.15 -3.86 -9.73
CA GLN A 296 -9.47 -3.27 -9.50
C GLN A 296 -9.54 -2.34 -8.29
N ASN A 297 -8.50 -2.29 -7.47
CA ASN A 297 -8.43 -1.39 -6.31
C ASN A 297 -7.40 -0.30 -6.54
N GLY A 298 -7.59 0.84 -5.87
CA GLY A 298 -6.60 1.88 -5.81
C GLY A 298 -5.36 1.43 -5.04
N PHE A 299 -4.18 1.85 -5.48
CA PHE A 299 -2.93 1.74 -4.77
C PHE A 299 -2.10 3.01 -4.97
N CYS A 300 -1.21 3.27 -4.04
CA CYS A 300 -0.28 4.39 -4.12
C CYS A 300 1.13 3.85 -3.91
N HIS A 301 2.01 4.15 -4.87
CA HIS A 301 3.44 3.94 -4.68
C HIS A 301 4.03 5.15 -3.97
N GLY A 302 4.77 4.91 -2.91
CA GLY A 302 5.54 5.94 -2.24
C GLY A 302 6.57 6.56 -3.18
N PRO A 303 6.99 7.81 -2.92
CA PRO A 303 8.09 8.41 -3.67
C PRO A 303 9.35 7.58 -3.49
N LEU A 304 10.24 7.65 -4.49
CA LEU A 304 11.57 7.06 -4.37
C LEU A 304 12.26 7.66 -3.12
N PRO A 305 12.80 6.83 -2.23
CA PRO A 305 13.46 7.33 -1.05
C PRO A 305 14.65 8.20 -1.44
N HIS A 306 14.70 9.39 -0.87
CA HIS A 306 15.82 10.32 -0.96
C HIS A 306 16.57 10.33 0.34
N SER A 307 17.87 10.15 0.24
CA SER A 307 18.78 10.16 1.39
C SER A 307 19.21 11.54 1.84
N THR A 308 18.93 12.58 1.08
CA THR A 308 19.30 13.96 1.44
C THR A 308 18.06 14.85 1.35
N MET A 309 17.55 15.28 2.50
CA MET A 309 16.67 16.44 2.60
C MET A 309 17.56 17.66 2.81
N GLU A 310 17.66 18.57 1.82
CA GLU A 310 18.18 19.90 2.07
C GLU A 310 17.13 20.69 2.86
N VAL A 311 17.40 20.92 4.13
CA VAL A 311 16.63 21.84 4.95
C VAL A 311 17.26 23.23 4.79
N ASN A 312 16.78 24.01 3.84
CA ASN A 312 17.11 25.41 3.73
C ASN A 312 16.03 26.21 4.44
N GLY A 313 16.36 26.71 5.62
CA GLY A 313 15.71 27.81 6.33
C GLY A 313 14.17 27.89 6.24
N SER A 314 13.41 26.86 6.59
CA SER A 314 11.96 26.72 6.55
C SER A 314 11.30 26.19 5.25
N GLN A 315 12.04 25.82 4.22
CA GLN A 315 11.49 25.14 3.07
C GLN A 315 12.17 23.78 2.85
N LEU A 316 11.37 22.70 2.89
CA LEU A 316 11.79 21.39 2.41
C LEU A 316 11.93 21.46 0.88
N LYS A 317 13.16 21.54 0.40
CA LYS A 317 13.44 21.36 -1.02
C LYS A 317 13.82 19.91 -1.27
N TRP A 318 13.04 19.22 -2.09
CA TRP A 318 13.46 17.96 -2.69
C TRP A 318 14.57 18.27 -3.70
N PRO A 319 15.71 17.54 -3.70
CA PRO A 319 16.77 17.77 -4.68
C PRO A 319 16.21 17.61 -6.10
N SER A 320 16.45 18.61 -6.94
CA SER A 320 15.96 18.66 -8.34
C SER A 320 16.55 17.59 -9.27
N GLN A 321 17.54 16.82 -8.82
CA GLN A 321 18.14 15.73 -9.61
C GLN A 321 17.51 14.37 -9.39
N ALA A 322 16.60 14.26 -8.48
CA ALA A 322 15.78 13.09 -8.34
C ALA A 322 14.35 13.51 -8.60
N THR A 323 14.07 13.97 -9.77
CA THR A 323 12.74 13.88 -10.31
C THR A 323 12.38 12.40 -10.34
N PRO A 324 11.63 11.88 -9.34
CA PRO A 324 10.88 10.70 -9.63
C PRO A 324 10.03 11.16 -10.81
N SER A 325 10.21 10.56 -11.96
CA SER A 325 9.13 10.66 -12.92
C SER A 325 7.88 10.31 -12.12
N LEU A 326 6.89 11.19 -12.05
CA LEU A 326 5.60 10.93 -11.42
C LEU A 326 4.89 9.72 -12.06
N THR A 327 5.47 9.12 -13.09
CA THR A 327 5.19 7.79 -13.60
C THR A 327 5.29 6.69 -12.54
N SER A 328 6.03 6.89 -11.44
CA SER A 328 6.04 5.97 -10.29
C SER A 328 5.06 6.35 -9.18
N GLN A 329 4.36 7.47 -9.29
CA GLN A 329 3.34 7.93 -8.34
C GLN A 329 1.93 7.88 -8.95
N ALA A 330 1.70 7.02 -9.90
CA ALA A 330 0.39 6.90 -10.47
C ALA A 330 -0.58 6.37 -9.40
N VAL A 331 -1.54 7.19 -9.06
CA VAL A 331 -2.75 6.76 -8.37
C VAL A 331 -3.59 6.05 -9.41
N ALA A 332 -3.67 4.72 -9.35
CA ALA A 332 -4.68 4.00 -10.11
C ALA A 332 -6.04 4.35 -9.49
N ILE A 333 -6.74 5.30 -10.08
CA ILE A 333 -8.14 5.54 -9.78
C ILE A 333 -8.90 4.55 -10.66
N ALA A 334 -9.32 3.44 -10.05
CA ALA A 334 -10.27 2.55 -10.69
C ALA A 334 -11.60 3.31 -10.84
N SER A 335 -12.10 3.38 -12.04
CA SER A 335 -13.44 3.90 -12.37
C SER A 335 -14.49 2.87 -12.00
#